data_70ff8d535ef801f8a240c456ab1e727c
#
_entry.id   70ff8d535ef801f8a240c456ab1e727c
#
_cell.length_a   1.000
_cell.length_b   1.000
_cell.length_c   1.000
_cell.angle_alpha   90.00
_cell.angle_beta   90.00
_cell.angle_gamma   90.00
#
_symmetry.space_group_name_H-M   'P 1'
#
loop_
_entity.id
_entity.type
_entity.pdbx_description
1 polymer ?
#
loop_
_entity_poly.entity_id
_entity_poly.type
_entity_poly.pdbx_seq_one_letter_code
_entity_poly.pdbx_strand_id
1 'polypeptide(L)'
;ATHDQRDIPTLIDFYNMLNQQPEPEGRMLAVTIERYVTGQASLFNHPTNVNTHKRFVVYDIRDCADNMKGLALLILLDQTWNRIVRNRERHVRTWVFIDEMQLLFENDYAISYFDQLWTRSRKYGAIPTGITQNIERIINNEKSRLMLANSDFLVLLGQSASDAAALGEVIKLSERQVAMMRNAGPGEGLLVAGGKIIPFENRIPTDSAIYRMVTTKLDDLIQYSNEDGRGDGARRG
;
A
#
# COMPACT_ATOMS: atom_id res chain seq x y z
N ALA A 1 23.50 21.81 8.23
CA ALA A 1 22.97 22.28 9.49
C ALA A 1 22.07 21.17 10.03
N THR A 2 22.48 20.55 11.13
CA THR A 2 21.65 19.61 11.89
C THR A 2 20.66 20.45 12.68
N HIS A 3 19.44 20.60 12.17
CA HIS A 3 18.34 21.12 12.98
C HIS A 3 18.12 20.14 14.14
N ASP A 4 18.17 20.65 15.37
CA ASP A 4 17.75 19.89 16.55
C ASP A 4 16.28 19.50 16.34
N GLN A 5 15.89 18.24 16.58
CA GLN A 5 14.50 17.76 16.42
C GLN A 5 13.51 18.59 17.26
N ARG A 6 13.99 19.32 18.27
CA ARG A 6 13.21 20.21 19.13
C ARG A 6 12.76 21.51 18.45
N ASP A 7 13.38 21.89 17.32
CA ASP A 7 13.09 23.13 16.59
C ASP A 7 12.21 22.93 15.36
N ILE A 8 11.70 21.71 15.13
CA ILE A 8 10.82 21.43 13.99
C ILE A 8 9.39 21.82 14.37
N PRO A 9 8.75 22.78 13.66
CA PRO A 9 7.38 23.17 13.91
C PRO A 9 6.41 21.99 13.76
N THR A 10 5.42 21.95 14.62
CA THR A 10 4.33 20.98 14.60
C THR A 10 3.02 21.64 14.18
N LEU A 11 1.93 20.87 14.08
CA LEU A 11 0.60 21.44 13.76
C LEU A 11 0.13 22.45 14.83
N ILE A 12 0.52 22.31 16.09
CA ILE A 12 0.15 23.29 17.13
C ILE A 12 0.83 24.63 16.91
N ASP A 13 2.07 24.64 16.42
CA ASP A 13 2.77 25.89 16.11
C ASP A 13 2.09 26.60 14.96
N PHE A 14 1.69 25.86 13.94
CA PHE A 14 0.94 26.39 12.80
C PHE A 14 -0.44 26.93 13.24
N TYR A 15 -1.17 26.17 14.07
CA TYR A 15 -2.46 26.60 14.64
C TYR A 15 -2.33 27.90 15.43
N ASN A 16 -1.31 28.02 16.29
CA ASN A 16 -1.06 29.21 17.06
C ASN A 16 -0.74 30.43 16.18
N MET A 17 0.04 30.23 15.09
CA MET A 17 0.31 31.27 14.11
C MET A 17 -0.97 31.74 13.39
N LEU A 18 -1.85 30.82 13.00
CA LEU A 18 -3.12 31.16 12.35
C LEU A 18 -4.03 31.98 13.28
N ASN A 19 -4.08 31.64 14.56
CA ASN A 19 -4.87 32.39 15.52
C ASN A 19 -4.34 33.82 15.80
N GLN A 20 -3.07 34.08 15.49
CA GLN A 20 -2.46 35.40 15.63
C GLN A 20 -2.65 36.26 14.37
N GLN A 21 -3.16 35.72 13.28
CA GLN A 21 -3.40 36.49 12.06
C GLN A 21 -4.57 37.47 12.27
N PRO A 22 -4.44 38.71 11.79
CA PRO A 22 -5.53 39.67 11.87
C PRO A 22 -6.70 39.34 10.93
N GLU A 23 -6.43 38.62 9.84
CA GLU A 23 -7.37 38.26 8.80
C GLU A 23 -8.36 37.19 9.28
N PRO A 24 -9.68 37.35 8.99
CA PRO A 24 -10.72 36.38 9.37
C PRO A 24 -10.48 34.98 8.80
N GLU A 25 -9.86 34.89 7.62
CA GLU A 25 -9.52 33.65 6.94
C GLU A 25 -8.53 32.80 7.76
N GLY A 26 -7.58 33.44 8.43
CA GLY A 26 -6.64 32.78 9.34
C GLY A 26 -7.35 32.09 10.48
N ARG A 27 -8.30 32.76 11.12
CA ARG A 27 -9.12 32.19 12.20
C ARG A 27 -10.02 31.07 11.72
N MET A 28 -10.64 31.22 10.53
CA MET A 28 -11.49 30.17 9.97
C MET A 28 -10.67 28.90 9.66
N LEU A 29 -9.46 29.06 9.15
CA LEU A 29 -8.54 27.95 8.92
C LEU A 29 -8.10 27.30 10.25
N ALA A 30 -7.81 28.11 11.28
CA ALA A 30 -7.49 27.60 12.61
C ALA A 30 -8.61 26.71 13.17
N VAL A 31 -9.85 27.14 13.12
CA VAL A 31 -11.01 26.33 13.53
C VAL A 31 -11.10 25.02 12.74
N THR A 32 -10.81 25.07 11.44
CA THR A 32 -10.85 23.88 10.58
C THR A 32 -9.82 22.81 11.00
N ILE A 33 -8.61 23.23 11.38
CA ILE A 33 -7.53 22.30 11.76
C ILE A 33 -7.52 21.95 13.25
N GLU A 34 -8.29 22.66 14.09
CA GLU A 34 -8.29 22.48 15.55
C GLU A 34 -8.47 21.03 16.00
N ARG A 35 -9.34 20.28 15.30
CA ARG A 35 -9.59 18.86 15.58
C ARG A 35 -8.33 17.99 15.47
N TYR A 36 -7.36 18.39 14.63
CA TYR A 36 -6.10 17.69 14.43
C TYR A 36 -4.99 18.16 15.36
N VAL A 37 -5.21 19.25 16.08
CA VAL A 37 -4.25 19.88 16.99
C VAL A 37 -4.52 19.50 18.43
N THR A 38 -5.77 19.67 18.91
CA THR A 38 -6.16 19.50 20.31
C THR A 38 -7.17 18.39 20.54
N GLY A 39 -7.82 17.90 19.49
CA GLY A 39 -8.88 16.89 19.56
C GLY A 39 -8.38 15.46 19.56
N GLN A 40 -9.32 14.51 19.42
CA GLN A 40 -9.03 13.08 19.32
C GLN A 40 -8.15 12.73 18.12
N ALA A 41 -8.07 13.63 17.12
CA ALA A 41 -7.28 13.47 15.91
C ALA A 41 -5.86 14.08 16.04
N SER A 42 -5.40 14.42 17.23
CA SER A 42 -4.07 15.02 17.48
C SER A 42 -2.90 14.02 17.39
N LEU A 43 -3.16 12.78 17.01
CA LEU A 43 -2.14 11.71 16.92
C LEU A 43 -0.93 12.12 16.07
N PHE A 44 -1.13 12.94 15.02
CA PHE A 44 -0.06 13.42 14.15
C PHE A 44 0.55 14.77 14.55
N ASN A 45 0.09 15.34 15.67
CA ASN A 45 0.59 16.62 16.18
C ASN A 45 1.77 16.42 17.15
N HIS A 46 2.75 15.63 16.74
CA HIS A 46 3.96 15.36 17.51
C HIS A 46 5.18 15.35 16.60
N PRO A 47 6.38 15.64 17.12
CA PRO A 47 7.61 15.43 16.37
C PRO A 47 7.71 13.97 15.89
N THR A 48 8.23 13.78 14.68
CA THR A 48 8.40 12.45 14.10
C THR A 48 9.29 11.58 14.99
N ASN A 49 8.74 10.50 15.51
CA ASN A 49 9.42 9.54 16.41
C ASN A 49 9.83 8.24 15.72
N VAL A 50 9.61 8.12 14.40
CA VAL A 50 9.92 6.93 13.61
C VAL A 50 11.08 7.20 12.66
N ASN A 51 11.96 6.20 12.48
CA ASN A 51 13.07 6.31 11.54
C ASN A 51 12.63 5.86 10.13
N THR A 52 12.25 6.82 9.31
CA THR A 52 11.84 6.60 7.92
C THR A 52 13.03 6.44 6.95
N HIS A 53 14.29 6.54 7.43
CA HIS A 53 15.49 6.39 6.60
C HIS A 53 15.95 4.93 6.43
N LYS A 54 15.31 3.98 7.10
CA LYS A 54 15.60 2.56 6.95
C LYS A 54 15.39 2.08 5.51
N ARG A 55 16.17 1.06 5.08
CA ARG A 55 16.07 0.49 3.74
C ARG A 55 14.67 -0.11 3.47
N PHE A 56 14.09 -0.73 4.49
CA PHE A 56 12.76 -1.32 4.46
C PHE A 56 11.89 -0.62 5.50
N VAL A 57 10.71 -0.12 5.09
CA VAL A 57 9.74 0.55 5.95
C VAL A 57 8.37 0.00 5.60
N VAL A 58 7.60 -0.35 6.61
CA VAL A 58 6.20 -0.77 6.50
C VAL A 58 5.35 0.24 7.25
N TYR A 59 4.30 0.71 6.61
CA TYR A 59 3.28 1.53 7.23
C TYR A 59 2.01 0.70 7.40
N ASP A 60 1.60 0.47 8.63
CA ASP A 60 0.35 -0.21 8.96
C ASP A 60 -0.67 0.80 9.48
N ILE A 61 -1.81 0.89 8.80
CA ILE A 61 -2.90 1.82 9.15
C ILE A 61 -4.19 1.09 9.53
N ARG A 62 -4.15 -0.22 9.75
CA ARG A 62 -5.35 -1.01 10.07
C ARG A 62 -6.03 -0.53 11.34
N ASP A 63 -5.24 -0.26 12.37
CA ASP A 63 -5.73 0.17 13.68
C ASP A 63 -5.95 1.70 13.78
N CYS A 64 -5.78 2.41 12.66
CA CYS A 64 -6.07 3.83 12.62
C CYS A 64 -7.59 4.05 12.63
N ALA A 65 -8.06 4.95 13.51
CA ALA A 65 -9.48 5.30 13.56
C ALA A 65 -9.97 5.83 12.21
N ASP A 66 -11.21 5.51 11.81
CA ASP A 66 -11.73 5.83 10.47
C ASP A 66 -11.67 7.32 10.14
N ASN A 67 -11.95 8.18 11.12
CA ASN A 67 -11.86 9.63 10.96
C ASN A 67 -10.42 10.15 10.76
N MET A 68 -9.39 9.32 11.03
CA MET A 68 -7.97 9.64 10.89
C MET A 68 -7.34 9.01 9.64
N LYS A 69 -7.97 8.00 9.06
CA LYS A 69 -7.40 7.26 7.90
C LYS A 69 -7.07 8.18 6.74
N GLY A 70 -7.94 9.17 6.44
CA GLY A 70 -7.70 10.13 5.36
C GLY A 70 -6.44 10.97 5.58
N LEU A 71 -6.24 11.49 6.80
CA LEU A 71 -5.03 12.26 7.14
C LEU A 71 -3.79 11.37 7.18
N ALA A 72 -3.89 10.17 7.78
CA ALA A 72 -2.81 9.19 7.78
C ALA A 72 -2.35 8.88 6.35
N LEU A 73 -3.29 8.59 5.46
CA LEU A 73 -3.02 8.30 4.06
C LEU A 73 -2.32 9.47 3.37
N LEU A 74 -2.80 10.70 3.55
CA LEU A 74 -2.17 11.90 3.00
C LEU A 74 -0.70 12.00 3.41
N ILE A 75 -0.42 11.84 4.71
CA ILE A 75 0.94 11.91 5.26
C ILE A 75 1.82 10.79 4.69
N LEU A 76 1.31 9.56 4.61
CA LEU A 76 2.07 8.41 4.12
C LEU A 76 2.38 8.52 2.62
N LEU A 77 1.43 9.00 1.83
CA LEU A 77 1.62 9.22 0.39
C LEU A 77 2.66 10.31 0.15
N ASP A 78 2.61 11.43 0.89
CA ASP A 78 3.61 12.51 0.82
C ASP A 78 5.01 12.01 1.23
N GLN A 79 5.12 11.29 2.35
CA GLN A 79 6.38 10.69 2.81
C GLN A 79 6.95 9.71 1.77
N THR A 80 6.10 8.91 1.15
CA THR A 80 6.50 7.97 0.09
C THR A 80 7.04 8.72 -1.13
N TRP A 81 6.34 9.76 -1.58
CA TRP A 81 6.78 10.57 -2.72
C TRP A 81 8.10 11.29 -2.44
N ASN A 82 8.23 11.92 -1.28
CA ASN A 82 9.46 12.58 -0.86
C ASN A 82 10.65 11.60 -0.79
N ARG A 83 10.40 10.35 -0.39
CA ARG A 83 11.42 9.30 -0.41
C ARG A 83 11.82 8.92 -1.83
N ILE A 84 10.86 8.76 -2.75
CA ILE A 84 11.11 8.47 -4.16
C ILE A 84 12.00 9.56 -4.76
N VAL A 85 11.68 10.83 -4.55
CA VAL A 85 12.45 11.97 -5.06
C VAL A 85 13.89 11.95 -4.53
N ARG A 86 14.06 11.82 -3.22
CA ARG A 86 15.40 11.74 -2.58
C ARG A 86 16.22 10.54 -3.06
N ASN A 87 15.59 9.39 -3.22
CA ASN A 87 16.27 8.19 -3.72
C ASN A 87 16.69 8.35 -5.18
N ARG A 88 15.88 9.01 -6.01
CA ARG A 88 16.24 9.34 -7.40
C ARG A 88 17.52 10.16 -7.48
N GLU A 89 17.67 11.19 -6.64
CA GLU A 89 18.90 12.02 -6.58
C GLU A 89 20.14 11.20 -6.25
N ARG A 90 19.97 10.10 -5.50
CA ARG A 90 21.02 9.15 -5.13
C ARG A 90 21.16 7.98 -6.10
N HIS A 91 20.43 7.99 -7.22
CA HIS A 91 20.36 6.88 -8.19
C HIS A 91 19.91 5.53 -7.58
N VAL A 92 19.08 5.57 -6.53
CA VAL A 92 18.52 4.39 -5.87
C VAL A 92 17.07 4.20 -6.31
N ARG A 93 16.72 3.00 -6.73
CA ARG A 93 15.35 2.64 -7.06
C ARG A 93 14.51 2.48 -5.79
N THR A 94 13.24 2.87 -5.86
CA THR A 94 12.29 2.74 -4.76
C THR A 94 11.16 1.78 -5.17
N TRP A 95 11.06 0.67 -4.46
CA TRP A 95 9.92 -0.24 -4.57
C TRP A 95 8.83 0.21 -3.62
N VAL A 96 7.60 0.29 -4.12
CA VAL A 96 6.43 0.69 -3.34
C VAL A 96 5.38 -0.41 -3.49
N PHE A 97 5.13 -1.16 -2.43
CA PHE A 97 4.09 -2.17 -2.37
C PHE A 97 2.88 -1.60 -1.65
N ILE A 98 1.71 -1.76 -2.25
CA ILE A 98 0.43 -1.26 -1.73
C ILE A 98 -0.52 -2.44 -1.67
N ASP A 99 -0.70 -2.96 -0.47
CA ASP A 99 -1.64 -4.06 -0.21
C ASP A 99 -3.06 -3.54 -0.05
N GLU A 100 -4.05 -4.34 -0.43
CA GLU A 100 -5.47 -3.99 -0.43
C GLU A 100 -5.75 -2.62 -1.09
N MET A 101 -5.09 -2.39 -2.22
CA MET A 101 -5.07 -1.09 -2.90
C MET A 101 -6.49 -0.55 -3.20
N GLN A 102 -7.48 -1.43 -3.41
CA GLN A 102 -8.85 -1.03 -3.70
C GLN A 102 -9.50 -0.24 -2.55
N LEU A 103 -9.05 -0.41 -1.31
CA LEU A 103 -9.57 0.36 -0.17
C LEU A 103 -9.20 1.85 -0.25
N LEU A 104 -8.14 2.17 -0.97
CA LEU A 104 -7.64 3.52 -1.13
C LEU A 104 -8.40 4.28 -2.23
N PHE A 105 -9.13 3.60 -3.10
CA PHE A 105 -9.91 4.20 -4.19
C PHE A 105 -11.23 4.86 -3.73
N GLU A 106 -11.53 4.81 -2.45
CA GLU A 106 -12.62 5.59 -1.85
C GLU A 106 -12.23 7.06 -1.63
N ASN A 107 -10.93 7.39 -1.76
CA ASN A 107 -10.40 8.73 -1.55
C ASN A 107 -9.87 9.31 -2.88
N ASP A 108 -10.48 10.38 -3.36
CA ASP A 108 -10.10 11.05 -4.62
C ASP A 108 -8.65 11.54 -4.66
N TYR A 109 -8.11 11.96 -3.51
CA TYR A 109 -6.71 12.35 -3.40
C TYR A 109 -5.79 11.15 -3.62
N ALA A 110 -6.10 10.01 -3.00
CA ALA A 110 -5.33 8.78 -3.17
C ALA A 110 -5.38 8.30 -4.63
N ILE A 111 -6.54 8.33 -5.27
CA ILE A 111 -6.68 7.97 -6.68
C ILE A 111 -5.78 8.87 -7.56
N SER A 112 -5.81 10.18 -7.32
CA SER A 112 -4.99 11.14 -8.07
C SER A 112 -3.49 10.96 -7.83
N TYR A 113 -3.10 10.61 -6.59
CA TYR A 113 -1.73 10.29 -6.24
C TYR A 113 -1.25 9.02 -6.97
N PHE A 114 -2.04 7.95 -6.96
CA PHE A 114 -1.68 6.69 -7.62
C PHE A 114 -1.61 6.83 -9.13
N ASP A 115 -2.52 7.57 -9.75
CA ASP A 115 -2.43 7.90 -11.17
C ASP A 115 -1.08 8.59 -11.50
N GLN A 116 -0.68 9.58 -10.70
CA GLN A 116 0.63 10.21 -10.85
C GLN A 116 1.79 9.25 -10.59
N LEU A 117 1.69 8.39 -9.58
CA LEU A 117 2.71 7.41 -9.25
C LEU A 117 2.91 6.44 -10.42
N TRP A 118 1.84 5.86 -10.96
CA TRP A 118 1.91 4.92 -12.09
C TRP A 118 2.44 5.57 -13.37
N THR A 119 1.98 6.78 -13.70
CA THR A 119 2.41 7.48 -14.92
C THR A 119 3.82 8.03 -14.85
N ARG A 120 4.31 8.40 -13.67
CA ARG A 120 5.61 9.06 -13.48
C ARG A 120 6.70 8.16 -12.91
N SER A 121 6.36 6.97 -12.41
CA SER A 121 7.27 6.06 -11.70
C SER A 121 8.57 5.81 -12.45
N ARG A 122 8.51 5.52 -13.75
CA ARG A 122 9.69 5.27 -14.60
C ARG A 122 10.68 6.44 -14.55
N LYS A 123 10.20 7.69 -14.64
CA LYS A 123 11.04 8.89 -14.60
C LYS A 123 11.73 9.08 -13.25
N TYR A 124 11.11 8.61 -12.17
CA TYR A 124 11.61 8.77 -10.80
C TYR A 124 12.33 7.52 -10.27
N GLY A 125 12.47 6.47 -11.07
CA GLY A 125 13.06 5.20 -10.63
C GLY A 125 12.24 4.50 -9.55
N ALA A 126 10.94 4.79 -9.49
CA ALA A 126 10.01 4.10 -8.63
C ALA A 126 9.40 2.88 -9.33
N ILE A 127 9.09 1.85 -8.56
CA ILE A 127 8.46 0.62 -9.03
C ILE A 127 7.22 0.37 -8.15
N PRO A 128 6.08 0.95 -8.51
CA PRO A 128 4.84 0.72 -7.79
C PRO A 128 4.30 -0.68 -8.07
N THR A 129 3.81 -1.34 -7.03
CA THR A 129 3.16 -2.64 -7.09
C THR A 129 1.89 -2.58 -6.27
N GLY A 130 0.74 -2.65 -6.92
CA GLY A 130 -0.57 -2.72 -6.29
C GLY A 130 -1.02 -4.16 -6.17
N ILE A 131 -1.53 -4.52 -4.99
CA ILE A 131 -2.11 -5.83 -4.69
C ILE A 131 -3.59 -5.60 -4.35
N THR A 132 -4.46 -6.39 -4.97
CA THR A 132 -5.91 -6.26 -4.78
C THR A 132 -6.59 -7.60 -4.87
N GLN A 133 -7.64 -7.78 -4.08
CA GLN A 133 -8.54 -8.93 -4.16
C GLN A 133 -9.87 -8.58 -4.86
N ASN A 134 -10.20 -7.29 -4.94
CA ASN A 134 -11.46 -6.83 -5.55
C ASN A 134 -11.18 -6.08 -6.85
N ILE A 135 -11.32 -6.81 -7.94
CA ILE A 135 -11.04 -6.26 -9.28
C ILE A 135 -12.16 -5.34 -9.77
N GLU A 136 -13.39 -5.55 -9.34
CA GLU A 136 -14.54 -4.74 -9.75
C GLU A 136 -14.35 -3.27 -9.42
N ARG A 137 -13.85 -2.96 -8.22
CA ARG A 137 -13.54 -1.58 -7.81
C ARG A 137 -12.48 -0.91 -8.69
N ILE A 138 -11.53 -1.69 -9.20
CA ILE A 138 -10.50 -1.19 -10.10
C ILE A 138 -11.04 -0.94 -11.49
N ILE A 139 -11.84 -1.86 -12.03
CA ILE A 139 -12.38 -1.77 -13.39
C ILE A 139 -13.40 -0.65 -13.51
N ASN A 140 -14.22 -0.41 -12.50
CA ASN A 140 -15.28 0.59 -12.51
C ASN A 140 -14.80 2.03 -12.39
N ASN A 141 -13.53 2.25 -12.03
CA ASN A 141 -12.95 3.58 -11.99
C ASN A 141 -11.99 3.79 -13.18
N GLU A 142 -12.21 4.87 -13.95
CA GLU A 142 -11.43 5.17 -15.16
C GLU A 142 -9.93 5.31 -14.88
N LYS A 143 -9.55 6.04 -13.82
CA LYS A 143 -8.14 6.24 -13.45
C LYS A 143 -7.47 4.92 -13.04
N SER A 144 -8.19 4.07 -12.31
CA SER A 144 -7.67 2.76 -11.92
C SER A 144 -7.50 1.82 -13.12
N ARG A 145 -8.39 1.88 -14.11
CA ARG A 145 -8.22 1.15 -15.37
C ARG A 145 -6.96 1.60 -16.13
N LEU A 146 -6.66 2.89 -16.11
CA LEU A 146 -5.42 3.41 -16.71
C LEU A 146 -4.17 2.88 -16.00
N MET A 147 -4.22 2.65 -14.69
CA MET A 147 -3.11 2.01 -13.96
C MET A 147 -2.88 0.59 -14.45
N LEU A 148 -3.94 -0.22 -14.68
CA LEU A 148 -3.80 -1.55 -15.27
C LEU A 148 -3.15 -1.48 -16.66
N ALA A 149 -3.61 -0.57 -17.51
CA ALA A 149 -3.06 -0.40 -18.86
C ALA A 149 -1.60 0.08 -18.87
N ASN A 150 -1.18 0.84 -17.86
CA ASN A 150 0.19 1.35 -17.70
C ASN A 150 1.10 0.41 -16.89
N SER A 151 0.61 -0.74 -16.46
CA SER A 151 1.41 -1.73 -15.73
C SER A 151 2.22 -2.59 -16.71
N ASP A 152 3.53 -2.63 -16.54
CA ASP A 152 4.42 -3.47 -17.34
C ASP A 152 4.23 -4.97 -17.05
N PHE A 153 3.77 -5.29 -15.82
CA PHE A 153 3.52 -6.65 -15.36
C PHE A 153 2.17 -6.73 -14.65
N LEU A 154 1.37 -7.74 -15.00
CA LEU A 154 0.17 -8.10 -14.27
C LEU A 154 0.27 -9.57 -13.88
N VAL A 155 0.08 -9.86 -12.60
CA VAL A 155 -0.01 -11.23 -12.06
C VAL A 155 -1.47 -11.50 -11.75
N LEU A 156 -2.12 -12.34 -12.54
CA LEU A 156 -3.53 -12.68 -12.44
C LEU A 156 -3.65 -14.05 -11.79
N LEU A 157 -3.97 -14.07 -10.51
CA LEU A 157 -4.22 -15.30 -9.74
C LEU A 157 -5.65 -15.80 -9.97
N GLY A 158 -6.04 -16.88 -9.31
CA GLY A 158 -7.39 -17.43 -9.37
C GLY A 158 -8.47 -16.39 -9.06
N GLN A 159 -9.48 -16.30 -9.91
CA GLN A 159 -10.56 -15.30 -9.82
C GLN A 159 -11.93 -15.96 -9.85
N SER A 160 -12.95 -15.27 -9.34
CA SER A 160 -14.35 -15.64 -9.54
C SER A 160 -14.71 -15.62 -11.02
N ALA A 161 -15.79 -16.29 -11.40
CA ALA A 161 -16.23 -16.32 -12.81
C ALA A 161 -16.56 -14.92 -13.36
N SER A 162 -17.15 -14.05 -12.53
CA SER A 162 -17.49 -12.67 -12.89
C SER A 162 -16.24 -11.81 -13.06
N ASP A 163 -15.30 -11.88 -12.11
CA ASP A 163 -14.07 -11.08 -12.14
C ASP A 163 -13.15 -11.51 -13.29
N ALA A 164 -13.06 -12.83 -13.53
CA ALA A 164 -12.29 -13.37 -14.65
C ALA A 164 -12.83 -12.88 -16.00
N ALA A 165 -14.17 -12.83 -16.17
CA ALA A 165 -14.79 -12.30 -17.39
C ALA A 165 -14.50 -10.80 -17.55
N ALA A 166 -14.70 -10.00 -16.49
CA ALA A 166 -14.49 -8.56 -16.51
C ALA A 166 -13.02 -8.20 -16.78
N LEU A 167 -12.07 -8.90 -16.14
CA LEU A 167 -10.64 -8.76 -16.44
C LEU A 167 -10.32 -9.16 -17.87
N GLY A 168 -10.92 -10.26 -18.37
CA GLY A 168 -10.75 -10.74 -19.72
C GLY A 168 -11.07 -9.68 -20.78
N GLU A 169 -12.14 -8.92 -20.58
CA GLU A 169 -12.53 -7.82 -21.46
C GLU A 169 -11.52 -6.65 -21.42
N VAL A 170 -11.09 -6.24 -20.22
CA VAL A 170 -10.17 -5.10 -20.04
C VAL A 170 -8.79 -5.40 -20.59
N ILE A 171 -8.25 -6.61 -20.34
CA ILE A 171 -6.89 -7.00 -20.72
C ILE A 171 -6.87 -7.70 -22.09
N LYS A 172 -8.06 -7.99 -22.67
CA LYS A 172 -8.26 -8.70 -23.94
C LYS A 172 -7.70 -10.13 -23.92
N LEU A 173 -8.08 -10.88 -22.89
CA LEU A 173 -7.76 -12.29 -22.76
C LEU A 173 -8.62 -13.13 -23.72
N SER A 174 -8.07 -14.22 -24.24
CA SER A 174 -8.87 -15.23 -24.95
C SER A 174 -9.74 -16.02 -23.97
N GLU A 175 -10.81 -16.63 -24.46
CA GLU A 175 -11.70 -17.50 -23.65
C GLU A 175 -10.92 -18.59 -22.90
N ARG A 176 -9.91 -19.18 -23.54
CA ARG A 176 -9.04 -20.18 -22.92
C ARG A 176 -8.26 -19.59 -21.72
N GLN A 177 -7.74 -18.37 -21.84
CA GLN A 177 -7.00 -17.71 -20.77
C GLN A 177 -7.93 -17.33 -19.61
N VAL A 178 -9.15 -16.84 -19.90
CA VAL A 178 -10.17 -16.58 -18.89
C VAL A 178 -10.53 -17.87 -18.14
N ALA A 179 -10.70 -18.99 -18.88
CA ALA A 179 -10.98 -20.29 -18.25
C ALA A 179 -9.81 -20.78 -17.37
N MET A 180 -8.56 -20.55 -17.79
CA MET A 180 -7.38 -20.89 -16.98
C MET A 180 -7.36 -20.08 -15.68
N MET A 181 -7.59 -18.77 -15.72
CA MET A 181 -7.62 -17.91 -14.56
C MET A 181 -8.76 -18.31 -13.58
N ARG A 182 -9.94 -18.63 -14.11
CA ARG A 182 -11.09 -19.09 -13.31
C ARG A 182 -10.83 -20.42 -12.59
N ASN A 183 -10.07 -21.31 -13.20
CA ASN A 183 -9.79 -22.65 -12.68
C ASN A 183 -8.42 -22.74 -11.96
N ALA A 184 -7.69 -21.62 -11.87
CA ALA A 184 -6.38 -21.57 -11.24
C ALA A 184 -6.49 -21.86 -9.74
N GLY A 185 -5.66 -22.79 -9.25
CA GLY A 185 -5.49 -23.10 -7.86
C GLY A 185 -4.50 -22.14 -7.14
N PRO A 186 -4.26 -22.36 -5.85
CA PRO A 186 -3.27 -21.58 -5.11
C PRO A 186 -1.88 -21.66 -5.76
N GLY A 187 -1.28 -20.50 -6.04
CA GLY A 187 0.02 -20.40 -6.70
C GLY A 187 -0.01 -20.55 -8.20
N GLU A 188 -1.19 -20.66 -8.80
CA GLU A 188 -1.37 -20.75 -10.26
C GLU A 188 -1.99 -19.45 -10.80
N GLY A 189 -1.71 -19.15 -12.06
CA GLY A 189 -2.28 -17.95 -12.68
C GLY A 189 -1.69 -17.63 -14.05
N LEU A 190 -1.91 -16.39 -14.47
CA LEU A 190 -1.38 -15.83 -15.72
C LEU A 190 -0.45 -14.64 -15.38
N LEU A 191 0.71 -14.61 -16.02
CA LEU A 191 1.60 -13.45 -16.03
C LEU A 191 1.45 -12.72 -17.36
N VAL A 192 1.04 -11.46 -17.32
CA VAL A 192 1.04 -10.56 -18.48
C VAL A 192 2.29 -9.69 -18.40
N ALA A 193 3.15 -9.78 -19.41
CA ALA A 193 4.41 -9.04 -19.45
C ALA A 193 4.83 -8.77 -20.89
N GLY A 194 5.12 -7.51 -21.24
CA GLY A 194 5.61 -7.13 -22.57
C GLY A 194 4.70 -7.59 -23.72
N GLY A 195 3.38 -7.55 -23.53
CA GLY A 195 2.38 -8.01 -24.51
C GLY A 195 2.23 -9.52 -24.63
N LYS A 196 2.93 -10.29 -23.78
CA LYS A 196 2.82 -11.76 -23.73
C LYS A 196 2.00 -12.17 -22.50
N ILE A 197 1.23 -13.24 -22.64
CA ILE A 197 0.44 -13.82 -21.56
C ILE A 197 0.93 -15.25 -21.35
N ILE A 198 1.49 -15.50 -20.17
CA ILE A 198 2.20 -16.75 -19.86
C ILE A 198 1.52 -17.39 -18.66
N PRO A 199 1.00 -18.61 -18.78
CA PRO A 199 0.57 -19.38 -17.61
C PRO A 199 1.75 -19.68 -16.70
N PHE A 200 1.53 -19.61 -15.41
CA PHE A 200 2.55 -19.98 -14.42
C PHE A 200 1.96 -20.82 -13.31
N GLU A 201 2.83 -21.61 -12.70
CA GLU A 201 2.60 -22.33 -11.45
C GLU A 201 3.80 -22.06 -10.54
N ASN A 202 3.54 -21.52 -9.36
CA ASN A 202 4.56 -21.26 -8.34
C ASN A 202 4.01 -21.62 -6.97
N ARG A 203 4.13 -22.88 -6.61
CA ARG A 203 3.71 -23.41 -5.30
C ARG A 203 4.89 -23.36 -4.34
N ILE A 204 4.71 -22.66 -3.23
CA ILE A 204 5.70 -22.65 -2.16
C ILE A 204 5.59 -23.99 -1.41
N PRO A 205 6.70 -24.77 -1.29
CA PRO A 205 6.67 -26.00 -0.51
C PRO A 205 6.25 -25.75 0.94
N THR A 206 5.31 -26.53 1.44
CA THR A 206 4.71 -26.32 2.78
C THR A 206 5.70 -26.56 3.92
N ASP A 207 6.77 -27.32 3.68
CA ASP A 207 7.86 -27.58 4.62
C ASP A 207 8.95 -26.48 4.62
N SER A 208 8.86 -25.50 3.70
CA SER A 208 9.86 -24.44 3.59
C SER A 208 9.73 -23.39 4.69
N ALA A 209 10.85 -22.78 5.08
CA ALA A 209 10.87 -21.68 6.04
C ALA A 209 10.03 -20.46 5.55
N ILE A 210 10.01 -20.21 4.23
CA ILE A 210 9.22 -19.14 3.64
C ILE A 210 7.73 -19.41 3.84
N TYR A 211 7.27 -20.66 3.61
CA TYR A 211 5.86 -21.01 3.81
C TYR A 211 5.42 -20.77 5.26
N ARG A 212 6.24 -21.18 6.22
CA ARG A 212 5.98 -20.98 7.67
C ARG A 212 5.86 -19.48 8.02
N MET A 213 6.64 -18.63 7.35
CA MET A 213 6.60 -17.17 7.60
C MET A 213 5.39 -16.48 6.98
N VAL A 214 4.85 -16.98 5.86
CA VAL A 214 3.82 -16.27 5.09
C VAL A 214 2.45 -16.95 5.14
N THR A 215 2.34 -18.18 5.68
CA THR A 215 1.04 -18.85 5.77
C THR A 215 0.10 -18.12 6.72
N THR A 216 -1.15 -17.98 6.29
CA THR A 216 -2.25 -17.44 7.09
C THR A 216 -3.29 -18.53 7.43
N LYS A 217 -3.03 -19.77 7.03
CA LYS A 217 -3.92 -20.89 7.33
C LYS A 217 -3.86 -21.24 8.81
N LEU A 218 -4.99 -21.19 9.48
CA LEU A 218 -5.09 -21.41 10.92
C LEU A 218 -4.55 -22.79 11.34
N ASP A 219 -4.87 -23.83 10.57
CA ASP A 219 -4.42 -25.21 10.86
C ASP A 219 -2.88 -25.32 10.83
N ASP A 220 -2.24 -24.69 9.84
CA ASP A 220 -0.78 -24.67 9.72
C ASP A 220 -0.15 -23.89 10.90
N LEU A 221 -0.75 -22.74 11.27
CA LEU A 221 -0.28 -21.92 12.40
C LEU A 221 -0.38 -22.68 13.74
N ILE A 222 -1.47 -23.42 13.96
CA ILE A 222 -1.66 -24.26 15.16
C ILE A 222 -0.61 -25.38 15.19
N GLN A 223 -0.37 -26.03 14.04
CA GLN A 223 0.63 -27.09 13.94
C GLN A 223 2.03 -26.57 14.30
N TYR A 224 2.46 -25.45 13.70
CA TYR A 224 3.78 -24.86 13.96
C TYR A 224 3.94 -24.39 15.40
N SER A 225 2.90 -23.78 15.99
CA SER A 225 2.92 -23.41 17.41
C SER A 225 3.12 -24.61 18.34
N ASN A 226 2.53 -25.76 18.01
CA ASN A 226 2.69 -27.00 18.78
C ASN A 226 4.09 -27.61 18.59
N GLU A 227 4.69 -27.46 17.40
CA GLU A 227 6.08 -27.96 17.14
C GLU A 227 7.10 -27.10 17.91
N ASP A 228 6.96 -25.76 17.89
CA ASP A 228 7.85 -24.84 18.61
C ASP A 228 7.72 -24.99 20.13
N GLY A 229 6.51 -25.19 20.66
CA GLY A 229 6.27 -25.45 22.09
C GLY A 229 6.86 -26.77 22.61
N ARG A 230 7.02 -27.79 21.76
CA ARG A 230 7.68 -29.07 22.11
C ARG A 230 9.20 -28.95 22.12
N GLY A 231 9.77 -28.00 21.35
CA GLY A 231 11.22 -27.75 21.31
C GLY A 231 11.76 -27.09 22.58
N ASP A 232 10.98 -26.29 23.27
CA ASP A 232 11.40 -25.54 24.47
C ASP A 232 11.36 -26.41 25.73
N GLY A 233 10.54 -27.48 25.76
CA GLY A 233 10.49 -28.47 26.85
C GLY A 233 11.69 -29.43 26.89
N ALA A 234 12.34 -29.67 25.75
CA ALA A 234 13.47 -30.58 25.61
C ALA A 234 14.84 -29.95 25.97
N ARG A 235 14.90 -28.63 26.17
CA ARG A 235 16.15 -27.90 26.54
C ARG A 235 16.24 -27.59 28.05
N ARG A 236 15.26 -28.00 28.86
CA ARG A 236 15.23 -27.78 30.33
C ARG A 236 15.27 -29.09 31.13
N GLY A 237 15.79 -30.17 30.55
CA GLY A 237 16.04 -31.45 31.21
C GLY A 237 17.53 -31.71 31.38
#